data_144cecab64b9b7e79b76b0101c71f571
#
_entry.id   144cecab64b9b7e79b76b0101c71f571
#
_cell.length_a   1.000
_cell.length_b   1.000
_cell.length_c   1.000
_cell.angle_alpha   90.00
_cell.angle_beta   90.00
_cell.angle_gamma   90.00
#
_symmetry.space_group_name_H-M   'P 1'
#
loop_
_entity.id
_entity.type
_entity.pdbx_description
1 polymer ?
#
loop_
_entity_poly.entity_id
_entity_poly.type
_entity_poly.pdbx_seq_one_letter_code
_entity_poly.pdbx_strand_id
1 'polypeptide(L)'
;MMFILNYAVFFILMGLVPASSVQAHHSHSNYATTEYTHLEGKVTEFHWINPHTWIYIEVLDDQGKATVWALEGASPPELRRDGWRRDDVEVGDTIFVRCHQLKDRSNGCLLGFLTPEGGVEKEWD
;
A
#
# COMPACT_ATOMS: atom_id res chain seq x y z
N MET A 1 -65.54 -25.22 30.08
CA MET A 1 -64.23 -25.74 29.80
C MET A 1 -63.50 -24.71 28.95
N MET A 2 -62.65 -23.88 29.57
CA MET A 2 -61.96 -22.78 28.92
C MET A 2 -60.50 -23.27 28.64
N PHE A 3 -60.10 -23.36 27.37
CA PHE A 3 -58.76 -23.60 27.00
C PHE A 3 -58.04 -22.26 26.90
N ILE A 4 -57.07 -22.03 27.81
CA ILE A 4 -56.20 -20.87 27.79
C ILE A 4 -55.04 -21.22 26.85
N LEU A 5 -55.00 -20.56 25.72
CA LEU A 5 -53.92 -20.67 24.74
C LEU A 5 -52.77 -19.72 25.13
N ASN A 6 -51.73 -20.29 25.69
CA ASN A 6 -50.47 -19.55 26.01
C ASN A 6 -49.68 -19.29 24.73
N TYR A 7 -49.67 -18.06 24.24
CA TYR A 7 -48.74 -17.61 23.22
C TYR A 7 -47.43 -17.22 23.88
N ALA A 8 -46.43 -18.10 23.77
CA ALA A 8 -45.08 -17.76 24.11
C ALA A 8 -44.53 -16.84 22.99
N VAL A 9 -44.37 -15.57 23.32
CA VAL A 9 -43.70 -14.60 22.44
C VAL A 9 -42.20 -14.83 22.57
N PHE A 10 -41.63 -15.43 21.54
CA PHE A 10 -40.19 -15.61 21.41
C PHE A 10 -39.59 -14.29 20.90
N PHE A 11 -39.05 -13.47 21.81
CA PHE A 11 -38.28 -12.31 21.45
C PHE A 11 -36.91 -12.81 20.93
N ILE A 12 -36.75 -12.81 19.61
CA ILE A 12 -35.42 -12.99 18.99
C ILE A 12 -34.66 -11.68 19.20
N LEU A 13 -33.77 -11.67 20.17
CA LEU A 13 -32.78 -10.61 20.36
C LEU A 13 -31.75 -10.74 19.21
N MET A 14 -32.04 -10.03 18.14
CA MET A 14 -31.09 -9.92 17.01
C MET A 14 -29.94 -8.99 17.47
N GLY A 15 -28.88 -9.61 18.01
CA GLY A 15 -27.71 -8.91 18.46
C GLY A 15 -27.09 -8.16 17.27
N LEU A 16 -27.17 -6.83 17.34
CA LEU A 16 -26.40 -5.94 16.45
C LEU A 16 -24.91 -6.19 16.76
N VAL A 17 -24.26 -7.02 15.96
CA VAL A 17 -22.81 -7.12 15.98
C VAL A 17 -22.32 -5.84 15.30
N PRO A 18 -21.63 -4.92 16.01
CA PRO A 18 -21.00 -3.80 15.34
C PRO A 18 -19.98 -4.39 14.37
N ALA A 19 -20.18 -4.17 13.08
CA ALA A 19 -19.14 -4.41 12.07
C ALA A 19 -18.01 -3.42 12.37
N SER A 20 -17.05 -3.86 13.17
CA SER A 20 -15.79 -3.14 13.32
C SER A 20 -15.19 -3.07 11.93
N SER A 21 -15.20 -1.88 11.33
CA SER A 21 -14.40 -1.61 10.16
C SER A 21 -12.94 -1.86 10.54
N VAL A 22 -12.43 -3.02 10.18
CA VAL A 22 -10.99 -3.29 10.24
C VAL A 22 -10.37 -2.36 9.20
N GLN A 23 -10.06 -1.16 9.64
CA GLN A 23 -9.37 -0.20 8.81
C GLN A 23 -7.96 -0.73 8.54
N ALA A 24 -7.58 -0.71 7.28
CA ALA A 24 -6.27 -1.15 6.78
C ALA A 24 -5.11 -0.23 7.23
N HIS A 25 -5.21 0.38 8.41
CA HIS A 25 -4.14 1.22 8.98
C HIS A 25 -2.96 0.42 9.56
N HIS A 26 -2.99 -0.92 9.46
CA HIS A 26 -1.94 -1.75 10.04
C HIS A 26 -0.67 -1.84 9.19
N SER A 27 -0.71 -1.54 7.89
CA SER A 27 0.47 -1.65 7.02
C SER A 27 1.52 -0.57 7.33
N HIS A 28 1.11 0.66 7.59
CA HIS A 28 2.02 1.79 7.82
C HIS A 28 2.79 1.70 9.14
N SER A 29 2.28 0.97 10.15
CA SER A 29 2.95 0.81 11.44
C SER A 29 4.28 0.05 11.37
N ASN A 30 4.50 -0.71 10.31
CA ASN A 30 5.73 -1.48 10.09
C ASN A 30 6.85 -0.65 9.46
N TYR A 31 6.55 0.55 8.99
CA TYR A 31 7.52 1.43 8.32
C TYR A 31 8.07 2.50 9.26
N ALA A 32 9.33 2.90 9.05
CA ALA A 32 10.01 3.96 9.81
C ALA A 32 9.61 5.33 9.25
N THR A 33 8.39 5.78 9.56
CA THR A 33 7.76 6.98 8.97
C THR A 33 8.39 8.32 9.37
N THR A 34 9.39 8.33 10.25
CA THR A 34 10.07 9.54 10.70
C THR A 34 11.29 9.92 9.86
N GLU A 35 11.72 9.04 8.95
CA GLU A 35 12.89 9.26 8.09
C GLU A 35 12.62 8.76 6.67
N TYR A 36 13.28 9.37 5.70
CA TYR A 36 13.26 8.90 4.31
C TYR A 36 14.51 8.11 3.97
N THR A 37 14.30 6.98 3.31
CA THR A 37 15.31 6.23 2.58
C THR A 37 15.23 6.68 1.12
N HIS A 38 16.37 6.95 0.50
CA HIS A 38 16.50 7.37 -0.89
C HIS A 38 17.03 6.20 -1.71
N LEU A 39 16.30 5.79 -2.72
CA LEU A 39 16.69 4.69 -3.60
C LEU A 39 16.64 5.14 -5.06
N GLU A 40 17.59 4.64 -5.82
CA GLU A 40 17.56 4.65 -7.27
C GLU A 40 17.59 3.21 -7.76
N GLY A 41 16.70 2.84 -8.65
CA GLY A 41 16.65 1.48 -9.13
C GLY A 41 15.88 1.32 -10.43
N LYS A 42 16.11 0.17 -11.05
CA LYS A 42 15.45 -0.24 -12.28
C LYS A 42 14.19 -1.00 -11.94
N VAL A 43 13.05 -0.56 -12.48
CA VAL A 43 11.75 -1.24 -12.30
C VAL A 43 11.80 -2.62 -12.95
N THR A 44 11.53 -3.66 -12.16
CA THR A 44 11.45 -5.05 -12.61
C THR A 44 10.02 -5.57 -12.68
N GLU A 45 9.13 -5.06 -11.79
CA GLU A 45 7.71 -5.38 -11.79
C GLU A 45 6.91 -4.15 -11.37
N PHE A 46 5.69 -4.02 -11.89
CA PHE A 46 4.75 -2.98 -11.50
C PHE A 46 3.32 -3.51 -11.44
N HIS A 47 2.71 -3.43 -10.26
CA HIS A 47 1.35 -3.87 -9.99
C HIS A 47 0.46 -2.65 -9.71
N TRP A 48 -0.37 -2.30 -10.68
CA TRP A 48 -1.37 -1.21 -10.56
C TRP A 48 -2.69 -1.80 -10.10
N ILE A 49 -2.78 -2.13 -8.80
CA ILE A 49 -3.91 -2.87 -8.21
C ILE A 49 -4.38 -2.24 -6.91
N ASN A 50 -5.65 -2.48 -6.55
CA ASN A 50 -6.19 -2.16 -5.23
C ASN A 50 -5.84 -3.26 -4.20
N PRO A 51 -5.69 -2.92 -2.92
CA PRO A 51 -5.81 -1.59 -2.31
C PRO A 51 -4.53 -0.74 -2.41
N HIS A 52 -3.40 -1.30 -2.81
CA HIS A 52 -2.10 -0.66 -2.90
C HIS A 52 -1.39 -1.02 -4.20
N THR A 53 -0.75 -0.02 -4.81
CA THR A 53 0.20 -0.27 -5.89
C THR A 53 1.49 -0.85 -5.33
N TRP A 54 2.17 -1.67 -6.13
CA TRP A 54 3.47 -2.24 -5.79
C TRP A 54 4.43 -2.05 -6.95
N ILE A 55 5.61 -1.50 -6.64
CA ILE A 55 6.70 -1.38 -7.59
C ILE A 55 7.88 -2.16 -7.04
N TYR A 56 8.45 -3.05 -7.84
CA TYR A 56 9.67 -3.76 -7.50
C TYR A 56 10.80 -3.15 -8.30
N ILE A 57 11.86 -2.78 -7.61
CA ILE A 57 13.06 -2.20 -8.22
C ILE A 57 14.30 -3.00 -7.86
N GLU A 58 15.22 -3.08 -8.80
CA GLU A 58 16.56 -3.59 -8.58
C GLU A 58 17.50 -2.42 -8.29
N VAL A 59 18.07 -2.42 -7.09
CA VAL A 59 19.01 -1.41 -6.60
C VAL A 59 20.41 -2.02 -6.57
N LEU A 60 21.38 -1.32 -7.13
CA LEU A 60 22.78 -1.73 -7.09
C LEU A 60 23.47 -1.12 -5.87
N ASP A 61 24.23 -1.92 -5.13
CA ASP A 61 25.12 -1.41 -4.10
C ASP A 61 26.45 -0.87 -4.70
N ASP A 62 27.32 -0.34 -3.85
CA ASP A 62 28.61 0.23 -4.25
C ASP A 62 29.56 -0.77 -4.94
N GLN A 63 29.28 -2.06 -4.78
CA GLN A 63 30.03 -3.16 -5.41
C GLN A 63 29.35 -3.68 -6.69
N GLY A 64 28.24 -3.08 -7.09
CA GLY A 64 27.46 -3.50 -8.25
C GLY A 64 26.59 -4.73 -8.01
N LYS A 65 26.41 -5.16 -6.75
CA LYS A 65 25.50 -6.24 -6.41
C LYS A 65 24.05 -5.72 -6.39
N ALA A 66 23.20 -6.42 -7.11
CA ALA A 66 21.78 -6.11 -7.18
C ALA A 66 21.00 -6.67 -5.98
N THR A 67 20.13 -5.85 -5.43
CA THR A 67 19.10 -6.26 -4.46
C THR A 67 17.73 -5.78 -4.90
N VAL A 68 16.71 -6.60 -4.73
CA VAL A 68 15.33 -6.23 -5.06
C VAL A 68 14.67 -5.56 -3.85
N TRP A 69 14.03 -4.44 -4.10
CA TRP A 69 13.20 -3.71 -3.14
C TRP A 69 11.74 -3.76 -3.55
N ALA A 70 10.87 -4.00 -2.58
CA ALA A 70 9.43 -3.94 -2.76
C ALA A 70 8.90 -2.59 -2.25
N LEU A 71 8.32 -1.80 -3.12
CA LEU A 71 7.80 -0.46 -2.81
C LEU A 71 6.28 -0.50 -2.79
N GLU A 72 5.70 -0.24 -1.62
CA GLU A 72 4.25 -0.10 -1.43
C GLU A 72 3.84 1.34 -1.65
N GLY A 73 2.75 1.58 -2.38
CA GLY A 73 2.25 2.91 -2.66
C GLY A 73 0.74 3.03 -2.49
N ALA A 74 0.21 4.22 -2.72
CA ALA A 74 -1.20 4.51 -2.67
C ALA A 74 -2.02 3.68 -3.67
N SER A 75 -3.32 3.67 -3.49
CA SER A 75 -4.24 2.96 -4.39
C SER A 75 -4.30 3.61 -5.77
N PRO A 76 -4.62 2.87 -6.83
CA PRO A 76 -4.83 3.45 -8.16
C PRO A 76 -5.81 4.63 -8.21
N PRO A 77 -6.97 4.62 -7.52
CA PRO A 77 -7.87 5.78 -7.50
C PRO A 77 -7.24 7.03 -6.88
N GLU A 78 -6.46 6.90 -5.81
CA GLU A 78 -5.75 8.01 -5.17
C GLU A 78 -4.70 8.59 -6.11
N LEU A 79 -3.87 7.76 -6.68
CA LEU A 79 -2.83 8.17 -7.62
C LEU A 79 -3.41 8.88 -8.86
N ARG A 80 -4.56 8.40 -9.39
CA ARG A 80 -5.23 9.09 -10.51
C ARG A 80 -5.70 10.49 -10.14
N ARG A 81 -6.22 10.70 -8.91
CA ARG A 81 -6.60 12.03 -8.43
C ARG A 81 -5.40 12.96 -8.36
N ASP A 82 -4.23 12.42 -8.02
CA ASP A 82 -2.99 13.18 -7.87
C ASP A 82 -2.22 13.33 -9.20
N GLY A 83 -2.86 12.93 -10.30
CA GLY A 83 -2.37 13.14 -11.66
C GLY A 83 -1.40 12.06 -12.16
N TRP A 84 -1.34 10.92 -11.48
CA TRP A 84 -0.60 9.77 -11.95
C TRP A 84 -1.41 8.91 -12.92
N ARG A 85 -0.73 8.31 -13.87
CA ARG A 85 -1.29 7.34 -14.81
C ARG A 85 -0.49 6.05 -14.73
N ARG A 86 -1.15 4.94 -15.05
CA ARG A 86 -0.51 3.63 -15.00
C ARG A 86 0.75 3.53 -15.86
N ASP A 87 0.79 4.23 -16.97
CA ASP A 87 1.90 4.23 -17.94
C ASP A 87 2.98 5.30 -17.66
N ASP A 88 2.88 6.05 -16.55
CA ASP A 88 3.93 6.97 -16.13
C ASP A 88 5.17 6.22 -15.59
N VAL A 89 5.01 4.95 -15.21
CA VAL A 89 6.09 4.07 -14.76
C VAL A 89 5.97 2.73 -15.51
N GLU A 90 7.05 2.29 -16.12
CA GLU A 90 7.11 1.05 -16.87
C GLU A 90 8.25 0.16 -16.40
N VAL A 91 8.11 -1.16 -16.60
CA VAL A 91 9.21 -2.12 -16.38
C VAL A 91 10.38 -1.74 -17.29
N GLY A 92 11.56 -1.65 -16.71
CA GLY A 92 12.79 -1.23 -17.39
C GLY A 92 13.17 0.22 -17.12
N ASP A 93 12.26 1.06 -16.63
CA ASP A 93 12.55 2.44 -16.25
C ASP A 93 13.51 2.49 -15.06
N THR A 94 14.36 3.51 -15.03
CA THR A 94 15.11 3.88 -13.84
C THR A 94 14.35 4.98 -13.10
N ILE A 95 14.01 4.72 -11.85
CA ILE A 95 13.27 5.66 -11.01
C ILE A 95 14.06 6.04 -9.76
N PHE A 96 13.79 7.23 -9.24
CA PHE A 96 14.25 7.67 -7.94
C PHE A 96 13.06 7.74 -6.98
N VAL A 97 13.25 7.27 -5.75
CA VAL A 97 12.19 7.30 -4.75
C VAL A 97 12.70 7.83 -3.41
N ARG A 98 11.81 8.50 -2.70
CA ARG A 98 11.93 8.76 -1.27
C ARG A 98 10.82 7.98 -0.58
N CYS A 99 11.21 7.07 0.28
CA CYS A 99 10.29 6.14 0.90
C CYS A 99 10.67 5.83 2.35
N HIS A 100 9.77 5.25 3.10
CA HIS A 100 9.99 4.86 4.48
C HIS A 100 10.32 3.37 4.55
N GLN A 101 11.55 3.02 4.91
CA GLN A 101 11.97 1.63 4.99
C GLN A 101 11.23 0.87 6.11
N LEU A 102 11.06 -0.43 5.96
CA LEU A 102 10.58 -1.30 7.03
C LEU A 102 11.48 -1.17 8.27
N LYS A 103 10.86 -1.17 9.45
CA LYS A 103 11.55 -1.02 10.74
C LYS A 103 12.57 -2.13 11.01
N ASP A 104 12.35 -3.32 10.47
CA ASP A 104 13.28 -4.46 10.56
C ASP A 104 14.48 -4.35 9.61
N ARG A 105 14.57 -3.26 8.84
CA ARG A 105 15.62 -2.98 7.86
C ARG A 105 15.65 -3.92 6.65
N SER A 106 14.62 -4.72 6.43
CA SER A 106 14.48 -5.48 5.19
C SER A 106 14.19 -4.55 3.99
N ASN A 107 14.29 -5.09 2.77
CA ASN A 107 14.18 -4.33 1.52
C ASN A 107 12.71 -4.09 1.11
N GLY A 108 11.95 -3.50 2.01
CA GLY A 108 10.60 -3.03 1.80
C GLY A 108 10.49 -1.56 2.17
N CYS A 109 9.72 -0.80 1.41
CA CYS A 109 9.63 0.64 1.57
C CYS A 109 8.23 1.15 1.22
N LEU A 110 7.68 2.03 2.06
CA LEU A 110 6.45 2.75 1.79
C LEU A 110 6.78 4.01 1.00
N LEU A 111 6.25 4.13 -0.21
CA LEU A 111 6.51 5.28 -1.08
C LEU A 111 5.93 6.56 -0.47
N GLY A 112 6.70 7.62 -0.50
CA GLY A 112 6.23 8.98 -0.28
C GLY A 112 6.31 9.77 -1.59
N PHE A 113 7.45 9.70 -2.28
CA PHE A 113 7.69 10.43 -3.52
C PHE A 113 8.38 9.55 -4.55
N LEU A 114 8.05 9.79 -5.82
CA LEU A 114 8.63 9.09 -6.94
C LEU A 114 8.99 10.08 -8.06
N THR A 115 10.19 9.95 -8.60
CA THR A 115 10.62 10.62 -9.84
C THR A 115 10.67 9.58 -10.95
N PRO A 116 9.76 9.65 -11.94
CA PRO A 116 9.80 8.74 -13.09
C PRO A 116 10.99 9.05 -13.99
N GLU A 117 11.37 8.09 -14.83
CA GLU A 117 12.47 8.28 -15.79
C GLU A 117 12.17 9.48 -16.71
N GLY A 118 13.10 10.45 -16.74
CA GLY A 118 12.97 11.67 -17.53
C GLY A 118 11.89 12.66 -17.04
N GLY A 119 11.29 12.41 -15.86
CA GLY A 119 10.24 13.24 -15.29
C GLY A 119 10.68 14.04 -14.07
N VAL A 120 9.69 14.55 -13.35
CA VAL A 120 9.86 15.32 -12.10
C VAL A 120 9.29 14.55 -10.93
N GLU A 121 9.84 14.81 -9.75
CA GLU A 121 9.36 14.21 -8.51
C GLU A 121 7.93 14.66 -8.20
N LYS A 122 7.08 13.68 -7.88
CA LYS A 122 5.71 13.89 -7.39
C LYS A 122 5.43 12.94 -6.23
N GLU A 123 4.47 13.31 -5.40
CA GLU A 123 3.95 12.46 -4.33
C GLU A 123 3.33 11.19 -4.91
N TRP A 124 3.57 10.06 -4.23
CA TRP A 124 3.01 8.74 -4.58
C TRP A 124 2.24 8.12 -3.41
N ASP A 125 1.99 8.89 -2.35
CA ASP A 125 1.28 8.46 -1.15
C ASP A 125 -0.20 8.92 -1.15
#